data_b37e6fa7e222b5a9a7737b52d7d5e76f
#
_entry.id   b37e6fa7e222b5a9a7737b52d7d5e76f
#
_cell.length_a   1.000
_cell.length_b   1.000
_cell.length_c   1.000
_cell.angle_alpha   90.00
_cell.angle_beta   90.00
_cell.angle_gamma   90.00
#
_symmetry.space_group_name_H-M   'P 1'
#
loop_
_entity.id
_entity.type
_entity.pdbx_description
1 polymer ?
#
loop_
_entity_poly.entity_id
_entity_poly.type
_entity_poly.pdbx_seq_one_letter_code
_entity_poly.pdbx_strand_id
1 'polypeptide(L)'
;MTRFHVILPTRSPARAELPAFVTDVRPAPTDPAGRIAVAADLAGLAGALVPFDPGGQESLTVAANVLRRTRHLRVVAEFHAAVATPVYAAKVSASLQRFTAGRLGWRLAVDLDPAVARAQGDFLTGADRYARAEEFLTVAKGVWRGSFDFHGDFYEVIEGGFGLPLSAPPFPEVQLSGTSPEALALSRRHADVHVFAEGDDLDALVPELPGLRYGVQLSSLDHADAYAGRGVTEFFLQTEDVYRLGEHMKERALAG
;
A
#
# COMPACT_ATOMS: atom_id res chain seq x y z
N MET A 1 7.10 13.92 -12.81
CA MET A 1 5.86 13.42 -13.47
C MET A 1 4.88 13.02 -12.37
N THR A 2 3.71 13.61 -12.36
CA THR A 2 2.66 13.37 -11.36
C THR A 2 1.99 12.02 -11.59
N ARG A 3 1.72 11.25 -10.52
CA ARG A 3 1.13 9.92 -10.54
C ARG A 3 -0.14 9.88 -9.71
N PHE A 4 -1.20 9.33 -10.26
CA PHE A 4 -2.46 9.16 -9.57
C PHE A 4 -2.72 7.68 -9.28
N HIS A 5 -3.18 7.42 -8.08
CA HIS A 5 -3.51 6.09 -7.56
C HIS A 5 -4.95 6.09 -7.06
N VAL A 6 -5.70 5.08 -7.43
CA VAL A 6 -7.04 4.88 -6.87
C VAL A 6 -6.96 4.06 -5.58
N ILE A 7 -7.71 4.45 -4.56
CA ILE A 7 -7.89 3.64 -3.35
C ILE A 7 -9.05 2.68 -3.59
N LEU A 8 -8.78 1.40 -3.49
CA LEU A 8 -9.76 0.34 -3.78
C LEU A 8 -10.61 0.01 -2.56
N PRO A 9 -11.90 -0.30 -2.75
CA PRO A 9 -12.73 -0.82 -1.68
C PRO A 9 -12.30 -2.24 -1.30
N THR A 10 -12.22 -2.52 -0.01
CA THR A 10 -11.95 -3.85 0.54
C THR A 10 -13.20 -4.57 1.01
N ARG A 11 -14.32 -3.84 1.11
CA ARG A 11 -15.63 -4.37 1.48
C ARG A 11 -16.51 -4.53 0.24
N SER A 12 -17.18 -5.66 0.16
CA SER A 12 -18.26 -5.84 -0.81
C SER A 12 -19.53 -5.18 -0.30
N PRO A 13 -20.34 -4.54 -1.17
CA PRO A 13 -21.63 -4.03 -0.76
C PRO A 13 -22.51 -5.17 -0.24
N ALA A 14 -23.29 -4.90 0.80
CA ALA A 14 -24.25 -5.87 1.33
C ALA A 14 -25.25 -6.27 0.22
N ARG A 15 -25.54 -7.55 0.11
CA ARG A 15 -26.64 -8.02 -0.75
C ARG A 15 -27.97 -7.71 -0.08
N ALA A 16 -28.93 -7.23 -0.87
CA ALA A 16 -30.32 -7.16 -0.41
C ALA A 16 -30.80 -8.56 -0.05
N GLU A 17 -31.39 -8.70 1.14
CA GLU A 17 -32.02 -9.95 1.55
C GLU A 17 -33.23 -10.23 0.64
N LEU A 18 -33.34 -11.48 0.20
CA LEU A 18 -34.49 -11.93 -0.54
C LEU A 18 -35.45 -12.68 0.41
N PRO A 19 -36.78 -12.59 0.19
CA PRO A 19 -37.73 -13.44 0.92
C PRO A 19 -37.34 -14.91 0.83
N ALA A 20 -37.57 -15.67 1.90
CA ALA A 20 -37.14 -17.08 2.00
C ALA A 20 -37.72 -18.00 0.90
N PHE A 21 -38.81 -17.59 0.26
CA PHE A 21 -39.44 -18.36 -0.84
C PHE A 21 -38.86 -18.02 -2.22
N VAL A 22 -37.91 -17.08 -2.31
CA VAL A 22 -37.26 -16.69 -3.57
C VAL A 22 -35.92 -17.38 -3.67
N THR A 23 -35.72 -18.16 -4.73
CA THR A 23 -34.38 -18.71 -5.03
C THR A 23 -33.47 -17.60 -5.54
N ASP A 24 -32.35 -17.40 -4.85
CA ASP A 24 -31.35 -16.40 -5.26
C ASP A 24 -30.55 -16.91 -6.48
N VAL A 25 -30.95 -16.46 -7.66
CA VAL A 25 -30.27 -16.75 -8.93
C VAL A 25 -29.31 -15.65 -9.36
N ARG A 26 -29.08 -14.64 -8.49
CA ARG A 26 -28.12 -13.57 -8.78
C ARG A 26 -26.71 -14.15 -8.92
N PRO A 27 -25.87 -13.59 -9.79
CA PRO A 27 -24.49 -14.01 -9.91
C PRO A 27 -23.76 -13.85 -8.57
N ALA A 28 -22.61 -14.52 -8.42
CA ALA A 28 -21.74 -14.39 -7.26
C ALA A 28 -21.48 -12.90 -6.92
N PRO A 29 -21.16 -12.57 -5.66
CA PRO A 29 -20.87 -11.19 -5.29
C PRO A 29 -19.90 -10.55 -6.25
N THR A 30 -20.22 -9.32 -6.65
CA THR A 30 -19.33 -8.54 -7.52
C THR A 30 -18.02 -8.27 -6.79
N ASP A 31 -16.92 -8.30 -7.52
CA ASP A 31 -15.61 -7.85 -7.06
C ASP A 31 -15.46 -6.34 -7.44
N PRO A 32 -15.84 -5.41 -6.56
CA PRO A 32 -15.75 -3.99 -6.87
C PRO A 32 -14.29 -3.53 -7.01
N ALA A 33 -13.38 -4.07 -6.19
CA ALA A 33 -11.96 -3.72 -6.26
C ALA A 33 -11.38 -4.10 -7.63
N GLY A 34 -11.64 -5.32 -8.11
CA GLY A 34 -11.16 -5.77 -9.41
C GLY A 34 -11.76 -4.99 -10.58
N ARG A 35 -13.04 -4.58 -10.50
CA ARG A 35 -13.66 -3.75 -11.56
C ARG A 35 -13.04 -2.35 -11.63
N ILE A 36 -12.90 -1.68 -10.49
CA ILE A 36 -12.28 -0.36 -10.40
C ILE A 36 -10.83 -0.41 -10.87
N ALA A 37 -10.08 -1.44 -10.45
CA ALA A 37 -8.69 -1.60 -10.85
C ALA A 37 -8.52 -1.82 -12.35
N VAL A 38 -9.37 -2.61 -13.00
CA VAL A 38 -9.35 -2.79 -14.47
C VAL A 38 -9.67 -1.46 -15.18
N ALA A 39 -10.66 -0.72 -14.69
CA ALA A 39 -10.97 0.61 -15.24
C ALA A 39 -9.80 1.59 -15.06
N ALA A 40 -9.12 1.56 -13.90
CA ALA A 40 -7.94 2.38 -13.62
C ALA A 40 -6.75 2.03 -14.54
N ASP A 41 -6.51 0.74 -14.80
CA ASP A 41 -5.48 0.28 -15.73
C ASP A 41 -5.75 0.77 -17.16
N LEU A 42 -7.02 0.68 -17.61
CA LEU A 42 -7.45 1.18 -18.92
C LEU A 42 -7.40 2.71 -19.02
N ALA A 43 -7.69 3.42 -17.95
CA ALA A 43 -7.60 4.88 -17.88
C ALA A 43 -6.14 5.38 -17.82
N GLY A 44 -5.16 4.49 -17.63
CA GLY A 44 -3.74 4.82 -17.57
C GLY A 44 -3.28 5.38 -16.22
N LEU A 45 -3.99 5.08 -15.13
CA LEU A 45 -3.54 5.45 -13.79
C LEU A 45 -2.21 4.76 -13.45
N ALA A 46 -1.41 5.41 -12.60
CA ALA A 46 -0.11 4.87 -12.19
C ALA A 46 -0.25 3.64 -11.28
N GLY A 47 -1.29 3.61 -10.44
CA GLY A 47 -1.46 2.51 -9.52
C GLY A 47 -2.79 2.50 -8.77
N ALA A 48 -2.89 1.52 -7.88
CA ALA A 48 -3.98 1.37 -6.93
C ALA A 48 -3.43 1.06 -5.54
N LEU A 49 -4.08 1.57 -4.51
CA LEU A 49 -3.86 1.21 -3.11
C LEU A 49 -4.98 0.27 -2.67
N VAL A 50 -4.60 -0.85 -2.11
CA VAL A 50 -5.50 -1.73 -1.33
C VAL A 50 -5.28 -1.41 0.14
N PRO A 51 -6.16 -0.66 0.79
CA PRO A 51 -5.95 -0.21 2.16
C PRO A 51 -6.09 -1.37 3.15
N PHE A 52 -5.42 -1.23 4.30
CA PHE A 52 -5.70 -2.04 5.48
C PHE A 52 -7.07 -1.65 6.03
N ASP A 53 -7.98 -2.60 6.09
CA ASP A 53 -9.33 -2.43 6.66
C ASP A 53 -9.61 -3.60 7.61
N PRO A 54 -9.72 -3.37 8.94
CA PRO A 54 -9.95 -4.43 9.91
C PRO A 54 -11.21 -5.26 9.68
N GLY A 55 -12.21 -4.68 8.99
CA GLY A 55 -13.46 -5.35 8.64
C GLY A 55 -13.57 -5.74 7.16
N GLY A 56 -12.53 -5.50 6.39
CA GLY A 56 -12.46 -5.78 4.96
C GLY A 56 -11.70 -7.05 4.61
N GLN A 57 -11.51 -7.25 3.32
CA GLN A 57 -10.69 -8.34 2.80
C GLN A 57 -9.19 -8.05 3.03
N GLU A 58 -8.40 -9.11 3.16
CA GLU A 58 -6.97 -9.01 3.37
C GLU A 58 -6.26 -8.40 2.15
N SER A 59 -5.43 -7.40 2.40
CA SER A 59 -4.90 -6.49 1.37
C SER A 59 -3.95 -7.17 0.37
N LEU A 60 -3.06 -8.07 0.80
CA LEU A 60 -2.17 -8.80 -0.11
C LEU A 60 -2.95 -9.76 -1.02
N THR A 61 -4.00 -10.38 -0.51
CA THR A 61 -4.89 -11.26 -1.29
C THR A 61 -5.66 -10.46 -2.34
N VAL A 62 -6.22 -9.31 -1.97
CA VAL A 62 -6.89 -8.41 -2.93
C VAL A 62 -5.89 -7.88 -3.94
N ALA A 63 -4.69 -7.47 -3.51
CA ALA A 63 -3.63 -7.00 -4.41
C ALA A 63 -3.23 -8.09 -5.43
N ALA A 64 -3.11 -9.35 -5.00
CA ALA A 64 -2.83 -10.48 -5.90
C ALA A 64 -3.91 -10.66 -6.98
N ASN A 65 -5.20 -10.55 -6.60
CA ASN A 65 -6.33 -10.61 -7.55
C ASN A 65 -6.26 -9.45 -8.55
N VAL A 66 -6.03 -8.23 -8.07
CA VAL A 66 -5.92 -7.01 -8.91
C VAL A 66 -4.73 -7.12 -9.87
N LEU A 67 -3.56 -7.49 -9.36
CA LEU A 67 -2.35 -7.65 -10.16
C LEU A 67 -2.52 -8.67 -11.29
N ARG A 68 -3.27 -9.76 -11.04
CA ARG A 68 -3.58 -10.77 -12.04
C ARG A 68 -4.50 -10.25 -13.15
N ARG A 69 -5.40 -9.32 -12.84
CA ARG A 69 -6.43 -8.79 -13.75
C ARG A 69 -5.99 -7.56 -14.53
N THR A 70 -4.90 -6.92 -14.10
CA THR A 70 -4.36 -5.71 -14.69
C THR A 70 -3.01 -5.98 -15.35
N ARG A 71 -2.57 -5.10 -16.27
CA ARG A 71 -1.32 -5.28 -17.03
C ARG A 71 -0.25 -4.27 -16.65
N HIS A 72 -0.64 -3.02 -16.38
CA HIS A 72 0.27 -1.90 -16.18
C HIS A 72 0.16 -1.31 -14.78
N LEU A 73 -1.00 -1.43 -14.16
CA LEU A 73 -1.30 -0.85 -12.85
C LEU A 73 -0.36 -1.39 -11.77
N ARG A 74 0.35 -0.52 -11.06
CA ARG A 74 1.06 -0.88 -9.84
C ARG A 74 0.05 -1.03 -8.71
N VAL A 75 0.26 -1.96 -7.81
CA VAL A 75 -0.67 -2.21 -6.71
C VAL A 75 0.09 -2.18 -5.40
N VAL A 76 -0.29 -1.27 -4.53
CA VAL A 76 0.25 -1.13 -3.19
C VAL A 76 -0.70 -1.84 -2.22
N ALA A 77 -0.21 -2.83 -1.50
CA ALA A 77 -0.95 -3.47 -0.42
C ALA A 77 -0.57 -2.81 0.90
N GLU A 78 -1.56 -2.34 1.66
CA GLU A 78 -1.35 -1.78 2.98
C GLU A 78 -1.64 -2.83 4.06
N PHE A 79 -0.68 -3.05 4.95
CA PHE A 79 -0.78 -4.00 6.05
C PHE A 79 0.11 -3.54 7.22
N HIS A 80 -0.03 -4.14 8.39
CA HIS A 80 0.80 -3.83 9.56
C HIS A 80 1.76 -4.97 9.93
N ALA A 81 2.85 -4.66 10.64
CA ALA A 81 3.93 -5.61 10.93
C ALA A 81 3.53 -6.82 11.81
N ALA A 82 2.32 -6.81 12.41
CA ALA A 82 1.84 -7.93 13.22
C ALA A 82 1.06 -8.99 12.41
N VAL A 83 0.72 -8.75 11.12
CA VAL A 83 -0.10 -9.71 10.32
C VAL A 83 0.64 -10.99 9.98
N ALA A 84 1.97 -10.94 9.86
CA ALA A 84 2.80 -12.08 9.48
C ALA A 84 4.24 -11.87 9.94
N THR A 85 5.06 -12.92 9.92
CA THR A 85 6.51 -12.74 10.06
C THR A 85 7.08 -12.02 8.83
N PRO A 86 8.15 -11.22 8.98
CA PRO A 86 8.77 -10.50 7.86
C PRO A 86 9.25 -11.45 6.75
N VAL A 87 9.75 -12.64 7.12
CA VAL A 87 10.17 -13.67 6.16
C VAL A 87 8.99 -14.17 5.33
N TYR A 88 7.83 -14.41 5.97
CA TYR A 88 6.64 -14.88 5.26
C TYR A 88 6.07 -13.79 4.34
N ALA A 89 5.94 -12.57 4.82
CA ALA A 89 5.48 -11.44 4.01
C ALA A 89 6.39 -11.21 2.79
N ALA A 90 7.71 -11.27 2.99
CA ALA A 90 8.69 -11.19 1.91
C ALA A 90 8.52 -12.34 0.91
N LYS A 91 8.31 -13.58 1.36
CA LYS A 91 8.16 -14.75 0.49
C LYS A 91 6.90 -14.69 -0.37
N VAL A 92 5.77 -14.30 0.21
CA VAL A 92 4.52 -14.08 -0.54
C VAL A 92 4.73 -12.99 -1.59
N SER A 93 5.33 -11.88 -1.19
CA SER A 93 5.58 -10.74 -2.08
C SER A 93 6.57 -11.07 -3.21
N ALA A 94 7.62 -11.85 -2.94
CA ALA A 94 8.55 -12.30 -3.97
C ALA A 94 7.86 -13.17 -5.03
N SER A 95 6.93 -14.02 -4.59
CA SER A 95 6.12 -14.82 -5.51
C SER A 95 5.22 -13.94 -6.38
N LEU A 96 4.55 -12.94 -5.78
CA LEU A 96 3.73 -11.98 -6.51
C LEU A 96 4.56 -11.15 -7.49
N GLN A 97 5.71 -10.65 -7.07
CA GLN A 97 6.62 -9.87 -7.94
C GLN A 97 7.05 -10.66 -9.18
N ARG A 98 7.34 -11.95 -9.03
CA ARG A 98 7.67 -12.82 -10.17
C ARG A 98 6.54 -12.93 -11.18
N PHE A 99 5.30 -13.12 -10.71
CA PHE A 99 4.14 -13.31 -11.58
C PHE A 99 3.63 -12.00 -12.19
N THR A 100 4.02 -10.86 -11.64
CA THR A 100 3.46 -9.56 -11.99
C THR A 100 4.49 -8.56 -12.53
N ALA A 101 5.69 -9.03 -12.86
CA ALA A 101 6.78 -8.20 -13.38
C ALA A 101 7.12 -6.99 -12.47
N GLY A 102 7.14 -7.21 -11.15
CA GLY A 102 7.59 -6.18 -10.21
C GLY A 102 6.57 -5.07 -9.93
N ARG A 103 5.26 -5.32 -10.06
CA ARG A 103 4.21 -4.29 -9.89
C ARG A 103 3.63 -4.17 -8.48
N LEU A 104 4.03 -5.02 -7.53
CA LEU A 104 3.60 -4.93 -6.14
C LEU A 104 4.41 -3.86 -5.40
N GLY A 105 3.72 -3.05 -4.60
CA GLY A 105 4.29 -2.17 -3.57
C GLY A 105 3.73 -2.51 -2.19
N TRP A 106 4.40 -2.03 -1.16
CA TRP A 106 3.98 -2.15 0.24
C TRP A 106 3.70 -0.78 0.82
N ARG A 107 2.61 -0.65 1.57
CA ARG A 107 2.42 0.42 2.54
C ARG A 107 2.34 -0.23 3.92
N LEU A 108 3.26 0.13 4.82
CA LEU A 108 3.23 -0.40 6.18
C LEU A 108 2.48 0.56 7.08
N ALA A 109 1.33 0.13 7.58
CA ALA A 109 0.58 0.85 8.60
C ALA A 109 1.22 0.60 9.96
N VAL A 110 1.71 1.65 10.63
CA VAL A 110 2.37 1.53 11.95
C VAL A 110 1.46 2.06 13.05
N ASP A 111 0.91 3.25 12.86
CA ASP A 111 0.01 3.88 13.83
C ASP A 111 -1.42 3.40 13.64
N LEU A 112 -1.73 2.25 14.24
CA LEU A 112 -3.10 1.76 14.29
C LEU A 112 -3.82 2.32 15.51
N ASP A 113 -5.12 2.60 15.34
CA ASP A 113 -5.99 2.83 16.49
C ASP A 113 -5.82 1.74 17.53
N PRO A 114 -5.70 2.06 18.83
CA PRO A 114 -5.42 1.07 19.87
C PRO A 114 -6.47 -0.04 19.98
N ALA A 115 -7.74 0.24 19.68
CA ALA A 115 -8.79 -0.78 19.70
C ALA A 115 -8.65 -1.72 18.49
N VAL A 116 -8.35 -1.16 17.32
CA VAL A 116 -8.08 -1.92 16.08
C VAL A 116 -6.86 -2.82 16.29
N ALA A 117 -5.76 -2.28 16.80
CA ALA A 117 -4.55 -3.05 17.06
C ALA A 117 -4.81 -4.25 17.98
N ARG A 118 -5.48 -4.04 19.12
CA ARG A 118 -5.85 -5.11 20.05
C ARG A 118 -6.76 -6.17 19.41
N ALA A 119 -7.70 -5.75 18.58
CA ALA A 119 -8.57 -6.68 17.84
C ALA A 119 -7.80 -7.55 16.84
N GLN A 120 -6.64 -7.06 16.36
CA GLN A 120 -5.73 -7.80 15.47
C GLN A 120 -4.65 -8.57 16.25
N GLY A 121 -4.72 -8.61 17.59
CA GLY A 121 -3.72 -9.29 18.42
C GLY A 121 -2.41 -8.50 18.61
N ASP A 122 -2.40 -7.23 18.26
CA ASP A 122 -1.25 -6.35 18.44
C ASP A 122 -1.41 -5.51 19.72
N PHE A 123 -0.56 -5.77 20.69
CA PHE A 123 -0.57 -5.10 22.01
C PHE A 123 0.57 -4.09 22.19
N LEU A 124 1.42 -3.91 21.17
CA LEU A 124 2.48 -2.90 21.23
C LEU A 124 1.90 -1.49 21.14
N THR A 125 2.59 -0.53 21.72
CA THR A 125 2.19 0.88 21.74
C THR A 125 3.38 1.80 21.50
N GLY A 126 3.11 3.02 21.00
CA GLY A 126 4.12 4.07 20.87
C GLY A 126 5.36 3.63 20.10
N ALA A 127 6.55 3.91 20.64
CA ALA A 127 7.83 3.67 19.99
C ALA A 127 8.09 2.19 19.65
N ASP A 128 7.55 1.25 20.43
CA ASP A 128 7.76 -0.20 20.19
C ASP A 128 7.15 -0.67 18.87
N ARG A 129 6.04 -0.04 18.43
CA ARG A 129 5.47 -0.32 17.10
C ARG A 129 6.43 0.05 15.98
N TYR A 130 7.10 1.20 16.13
CA TYR A 130 8.07 1.67 15.15
C TYR A 130 9.34 0.83 15.18
N ALA A 131 9.82 0.45 16.36
CA ALA A 131 10.98 -0.45 16.50
C ALA A 131 10.70 -1.80 15.83
N ARG A 132 9.52 -2.40 16.09
CA ARG A 132 9.11 -3.63 15.39
C ARG A 132 8.99 -3.43 13.88
N ALA A 133 8.44 -2.32 13.42
CA ALA A 133 8.31 -2.04 11.98
C ALA A 133 9.68 -1.88 11.31
N GLU A 134 10.65 -1.30 12.00
CA GLU A 134 12.03 -1.19 11.53
C GLU A 134 12.69 -2.56 11.39
N GLU A 135 12.60 -3.42 12.41
CA GLU A 135 13.09 -4.79 12.33
C GLU A 135 12.38 -5.59 11.22
N PHE A 136 11.06 -5.42 11.11
CA PHE A 136 10.27 -6.08 10.05
C PHE A 136 10.80 -5.75 8.65
N LEU A 137 11.01 -4.47 8.36
CA LEU A 137 11.51 -4.02 7.06
C LEU A 137 12.98 -4.44 6.85
N THR A 138 13.80 -4.38 7.90
CA THR A 138 15.20 -4.84 7.87
C THR A 138 15.28 -6.31 7.52
N VAL A 139 14.54 -7.15 8.22
CA VAL A 139 14.51 -8.61 8.00
C VAL A 139 13.95 -8.93 6.60
N ALA A 140 12.81 -8.33 6.23
CA ALA A 140 12.20 -8.58 4.93
C ALA A 140 13.13 -8.24 3.76
N LYS A 141 13.82 -7.09 3.83
CA LYS A 141 14.81 -6.67 2.83
C LYS A 141 16.08 -7.55 2.88
N GLY A 142 16.49 -7.97 4.06
CA GLY A 142 17.67 -8.84 4.25
C GLY A 142 17.48 -10.20 3.59
N VAL A 143 16.42 -10.92 3.94
CA VAL A 143 16.12 -12.26 3.38
C VAL A 143 15.85 -12.23 1.87
N TRP A 144 15.41 -11.10 1.34
CA TRP A 144 15.24 -10.92 -0.10
C TRP A 144 16.54 -10.89 -0.88
N ARG A 145 17.59 -10.33 -0.26
CA ARG A 145 18.91 -10.17 -0.91
C ARG A 145 19.75 -11.46 -0.94
N GLY A 146 19.46 -12.41 -0.07
CA GLY A 146 20.21 -13.66 0.04
C GLY A 146 20.30 -14.17 1.47
N SER A 147 21.37 -14.92 1.79
CA SER A 147 21.59 -15.42 3.15
C SER A 147 21.64 -14.27 4.16
N PHE A 148 20.89 -14.40 5.25
CA PHE A 148 20.67 -13.33 6.21
C PHE A 148 20.41 -13.87 7.61
N ASP A 149 21.21 -13.41 8.56
CA ASP A 149 21.00 -13.62 9.99
C ASP A 149 20.64 -12.30 10.64
N PHE A 150 19.71 -12.35 11.59
CA PHE A 150 19.23 -11.19 12.32
C PHE A 150 18.86 -11.56 13.75
N HIS A 151 19.30 -10.77 14.71
CA HIS A 151 18.93 -10.88 16.12
C HIS A 151 18.43 -9.50 16.57
N GLY A 152 17.13 -9.38 16.80
CA GLY A 152 16.47 -8.18 17.26
C GLY A 152 15.60 -8.43 18.48
N ASP A 153 14.89 -7.39 18.90
CA ASP A 153 13.98 -7.46 20.05
C ASP A 153 12.63 -8.11 19.67
N PHE A 154 12.23 -8.03 18.41
CA PHE A 154 10.94 -8.51 17.91
C PHE A 154 11.07 -9.70 16.96
N TYR A 155 12.18 -9.81 16.26
CA TYR A 155 12.40 -10.89 15.31
C TYR A 155 13.80 -11.48 15.42
N GLU A 156 13.87 -12.80 15.22
CA GLU A 156 15.11 -13.53 15.08
C GLU A 156 15.06 -14.39 13.82
N VAL A 157 16.11 -14.34 13.01
CA VAL A 157 16.25 -15.12 11.78
C VAL A 157 17.65 -15.70 11.74
N ILE A 158 17.74 -17.02 11.56
CA ILE A 158 19.00 -17.76 11.46
C ILE A 158 18.99 -18.49 10.13
N GLU A 159 20.08 -18.35 9.35
CA GLU A 159 20.23 -18.95 8.02
C GLU A 159 19.05 -18.66 7.07
N GLY A 160 18.43 -17.47 7.24
CA GLY A 160 17.35 -17.00 6.37
C GLY A 160 17.85 -16.63 4.98
N GLY A 161 16.90 -16.36 4.07
CA GLY A 161 17.19 -15.82 2.76
C GLY A 161 16.56 -16.59 1.60
N PHE A 162 16.42 -15.89 0.49
CA PHE A 162 15.83 -16.46 -0.72
C PHE A 162 16.92 -16.66 -1.79
N GLY A 163 16.96 -17.89 -2.34
CA GLY A 163 17.75 -18.17 -3.53
C GLY A 163 17.02 -17.76 -4.82
N LEU A 164 17.76 -17.76 -5.93
CA LEU A 164 17.17 -17.61 -7.25
C LEU A 164 16.23 -18.79 -7.56
N PRO A 165 15.12 -18.57 -8.29
CA PRO A 165 14.75 -17.33 -8.96
C PRO A 165 13.84 -16.42 -8.10
N LEU A 166 13.61 -16.72 -6.83
CA LEU A 166 12.63 -15.99 -5.99
C LEU A 166 13.13 -14.57 -5.66
N SER A 167 14.44 -14.40 -5.47
CA SER A 167 15.06 -13.09 -5.19
C SER A 167 15.40 -12.25 -6.44
N ALA A 168 15.11 -12.76 -7.65
CA ALA A 168 15.42 -12.03 -8.90
C ALA A 168 14.60 -10.73 -9.11
N PRO A 169 13.29 -10.67 -8.78
CA PRO A 169 12.53 -9.43 -8.87
C PRO A 169 13.01 -8.39 -7.85
N PRO A 170 12.80 -7.09 -8.10
CA PRO A 170 13.09 -6.06 -7.10
C PRO A 170 12.21 -6.23 -5.86
N PHE A 171 12.72 -5.80 -4.70
CA PHE A 171 11.90 -5.67 -3.50
C PHE A 171 10.72 -4.71 -3.77
N PRO A 172 9.52 -4.95 -3.22
CA PRO A 172 8.40 -4.04 -3.35
C PRO A 172 8.76 -2.61 -2.92
N GLU A 173 8.30 -1.62 -3.67
CA GLU A 173 8.40 -0.23 -3.26
C GLU A 173 7.73 -0.02 -1.91
N VAL A 174 8.42 0.59 -0.96
CA VAL A 174 7.94 0.81 0.40
C VAL A 174 7.37 2.21 0.55
N GLN A 175 6.13 2.29 0.96
CA GLN A 175 5.45 3.52 1.34
C GLN A 175 5.25 3.55 2.85
N LEU A 176 5.58 4.65 3.49
CA LEU A 176 5.38 4.90 4.91
C LEU A 176 4.67 6.24 5.10
N SER A 177 4.05 6.43 6.26
CA SER A 177 3.31 7.64 6.61
C SER A 177 3.49 7.97 8.09
N GLY A 178 2.97 9.13 8.50
CA GLY A 178 2.99 9.61 9.88
C GLY A 178 3.96 10.77 10.08
N THR A 179 3.65 11.61 11.06
CA THR A 179 4.36 12.87 11.31
C THR A 179 5.16 12.87 12.61
N SER A 180 5.10 11.78 13.39
CA SER A 180 5.90 11.66 14.61
C SER A 180 7.40 11.53 14.29
N PRO A 181 8.30 11.89 15.23
CA PRO A 181 9.74 11.73 15.03
C PRO A 181 10.14 10.29 14.67
N GLU A 182 9.47 9.30 15.26
CA GLU A 182 9.67 7.87 14.99
C GLU A 182 9.23 7.50 13.57
N ALA A 183 8.08 8.02 13.11
CA ALA A 183 7.58 7.81 11.76
C ALA A 183 8.53 8.40 10.70
N LEU A 184 9.02 9.61 10.94
CA LEU A 184 9.99 10.26 10.06
C LEU A 184 11.33 9.51 10.04
N ALA A 185 11.81 9.03 11.21
CA ALA A 185 13.02 8.23 11.31
C ALA A 185 12.91 6.91 10.54
N LEU A 186 11.78 6.21 10.68
CA LEU A 186 11.49 4.97 9.93
C LEU A 186 11.45 5.24 8.42
N SER A 187 10.80 6.33 8.00
CA SER A 187 10.71 6.73 6.59
C SER A 187 12.07 7.02 5.98
N ARG A 188 12.93 7.77 6.66
CA ARG A 188 14.31 8.05 6.21
C ARG A 188 15.12 6.78 5.96
N ARG A 189 14.88 5.72 6.72
CA ARG A 189 15.63 4.46 6.61
C ARG A 189 15.08 3.53 5.56
N HIS A 190 13.76 3.47 5.41
CA HIS A 190 13.13 2.37 4.71
C HIS A 190 12.22 2.76 3.56
N ALA A 191 11.67 3.99 3.55
CA ALA A 191 10.70 4.39 2.54
C ALA A 191 11.35 4.72 1.18
N ASP A 192 10.61 4.42 0.13
CA ASP A 192 10.82 4.97 -1.21
C ASP A 192 9.89 6.17 -1.45
N VAL A 193 8.73 6.15 -0.76
CA VAL A 193 7.72 7.22 -0.78
C VAL A 193 7.25 7.48 0.64
N HIS A 194 7.24 8.75 1.05
CA HIS A 194 6.53 9.15 2.26
C HIS A 194 5.17 9.72 1.88
N VAL A 195 4.11 9.24 2.52
CA VAL A 195 2.73 9.63 2.22
C VAL A 195 2.17 10.45 3.35
N PHE A 196 1.87 11.71 3.05
CA PHE A 196 1.24 12.66 3.96
C PHE A 196 -0.29 12.51 3.96
N ALA A 197 -0.92 12.89 5.06
CA ALA A 197 -2.33 13.16 5.09
C ALA A 197 -2.63 14.56 4.51
N GLU A 198 -3.85 14.76 4.02
CA GLU A 198 -4.30 16.08 3.64
C GLU A 198 -4.39 16.99 4.87
N GLY A 199 -3.70 18.12 4.81
CA GLY A 199 -3.59 19.06 5.93
C GLY A 199 -2.30 18.97 6.73
N ASP A 200 -1.43 17.99 6.49
CA ASP A 200 -0.09 17.96 7.09
C ASP A 200 0.74 19.18 6.67
N ASP A 201 1.58 19.65 7.57
CA ASP A 201 2.50 20.78 7.31
C ASP A 201 3.70 20.32 6.48
N LEU A 202 3.55 20.30 5.16
CA LEU A 202 4.60 19.88 4.25
C LEU A 202 5.83 20.78 4.31
N ASP A 203 5.66 22.06 4.61
CA ASP A 203 6.78 23.02 4.64
C ASP A 203 7.73 22.70 5.81
N ALA A 204 7.19 22.16 6.92
CA ALA A 204 7.97 21.66 8.04
C ALA A 204 8.49 20.23 7.83
N LEU A 205 7.70 19.35 7.18
CA LEU A 205 7.99 17.92 7.15
C LEU A 205 8.88 17.47 5.98
N VAL A 206 8.74 18.09 4.80
CA VAL A 206 9.53 17.72 3.61
C VAL A 206 11.03 17.89 3.83
N PRO A 207 11.53 18.95 4.48
CA PRO A 207 12.96 19.09 4.79
C PRO A 207 13.52 17.95 5.65
N GLU A 208 12.69 17.32 6.48
CA GLU A 208 13.09 16.19 7.34
C GLU A 208 13.25 14.86 6.56
N LEU A 209 12.81 14.80 5.32
CA LEU A 209 12.74 13.58 4.51
C LEU A 209 13.47 13.72 3.16
N PRO A 210 14.74 14.15 3.13
CA PRO A 210 15.46 14.40 1.88
C PRO A 210 15.61 13.11 1.07
N GLY A 211 15.46 13.23 -0.25
CA GLY A 211 15.70 12.12 -1.19
C GLY A 211 14.54 11.16 -1.37
N LEU A 212 13.45 11.31 -0.62
CA LEU A 212 12.25 10.52 -0.81
C LEU A 212 11.33 11.14 -1.86
N ARG A 213 10.48 10.33 -2.45
CA ARG A 213 9.29 10.83 -3.16
C ARG A 213 8.19 11.11 -2.16
N TYR A 214 7.32 12.07 -2.48
CA TYR A 214 6.23 12.46 -1.61
C TYR A 214 4.89 12.12 -2.23
N GLY A 215 4.02 11.51 -1.43
CA GLY A 215 2.64 11.24 -1.75
C GLY A 215 1.70 11.99 -0.82
N VAL A 216 0.45 12.17 -1.25
CA VAL A 216 -0.62 12.66 -0.40
C VAL A 216 -1.91 11.89 -0.66
N GLN A 217 -2.63 11.57 0.40
CA GLN A 217 -3.97 11.03 0.29
C GLN A 217 -4.96 12.19 0.32
N LEU A 218 -5.69 12.38 -0.78
CA LEU A 218 -6.60 13.49 -0.99
C LEU A 218 -8.06 13.09 -0.80
N SER A 219 -8.85 14.01 -0.27
CA SER A 219 -10.31 13.92 -0.23
C SER A 219 -10.98 14.34 -1.54
N SER A 220 -10.34 15.24 -2.31
CA SER A 220 -10.79 15.73 -3.61
C SER A 220 -9.63 15.91 -4.59
N LEU A 221 -9.91 15.63 -5.86
CA LEU A 221 -8.97 15.88 -6.96
C LEU A 221 -8.61 17.36 -7.11
N ASP A 222 -9.53 18.25 -6.75
CA ASP A 222 -9.35 19.72 -6.86
C ASP A 222 -8.19 20.25 -6.01
N HIS A 223 -7.78 19.48 -4.99
CA HIS A 223 -6.66 19.85 -4.12
C HIS A 223 -5.28 19.45 -4.68
N ALA A 224 -5.24 18.63 -5.73
CA ALA A 224 -3.98 18.05 -6.23
C ALA A 224 -2.95 19.11 -6.65
N ASP A 225 -3.39 20.22 -7.26
CA ASP A 225 -2.48 21.24 -7.75
C ASP A 225 -1.73 21.98 -6.64
N ALA A 226 -2.41 22.24 -5.52
CA ALA A 226 -1.80 22.89 -4.36
C ALA A 226 -0.65 22.05 -3.77
N TYR A 227 -0.80 20.72 -3.76
CA TYR A 227 0.22 19.81 -3.28
C TYR A 227 1.33 19.55 -4.30
N ALA A 228 0.99 19.50 -5.60
CA ALA A 228 1.98 19.36 -6.66
C ALA A 228 3.00 20.51 -6.66
N GLY A 229 2.57 21.74 -6.40
CA GLY A 229 3.42 22.91 -6.24
C GLY A 229 4.41 22.82 -5.07
N ARG A 230 4.18 21.90 -4.11
CA ARG A 230 5.03 21.63 -2.95
C ARG A 230 5.91 20.38 -3.12
N GLY A 231 6.04 19.85 -4.33
CA GLY A 231 6.91 18.72 -4.66
C GLY A 231 6.27 17.35 -4.47
N VAL A 232 4.97 17.27 -4.18
CA VAL A 232 4.23 16.00 -4.13
C VAL A 232 4.05 15.46 -5.55
N THR A 233 4.37 14.18 -5.72
CA THR A 233 4.32 13.52 -7.03
C THR A 233 3.36 12.34 -7.08
N GLU A 234 2.91 11.82 -5.93
CA GLU A 234 2.03 10.66 -5.83
C GLU A 234 0.70 11.09 -5.16
N PHE A 235 -0.43 10.87 -5.81
CA PHE A 235 -1.74 11.25 -5.29
C PHE A 235 -2.65 10.04 -5.14
N PHE A 236 -3.22 9.85 -3.95
CA PHE A 236 -4.10 8.73 -3.64
C PHE A 236 -5.51 9.25 -3.41
N LEU A 237 -6.48 8.76 -4.19
CA LEU A 237 -7.89 9.15 -4.08
C LEU A 237 -8.80 7.94 -4.02
N GLN A 238 -9.83 8.05 -3.18
CA GLN A 238 -10.96 7.14 -3.22
C GLN A 238 -12.00 7.68 -4.21
N THR A 239 -12.23 6.97 -5.31
CA THR A 239 -13.23 7.33 -6.31
C THR A 239 -13.75 6.10 -7.04
N GLU A 240 -15.01 6.14 -7.42
CA GLU A 240 -15.60 5.17 -8.35
C GLU A 240 -15.46 5.64 -9.81
N ASP A 241 -15.26 6.94 -10.03
CA ASP A 241 -15.06 7.54 -11.35
C ASP A 241 -13.56 7.67 -11.68
N VAL A 242 -12.95 6.54 -12.00
CA VAL A 242 -11.53 6.49 -12.38
C VAL A 242 -11.23 7.11 -13.76
N TYR A 243 -12.23 7.25 -14.61
CA TYR A 243 -12.07 7.88 -15.92
C TYR A 243 -11.85 9.39 -15.78
N ARG A 244 -12.58 10.05 -14.88
CA ARG A 244 -12.36 11.47 -14.56
C ARG A 244 -10.92 11.73 -14.07
N LEU A 245 -10.39 10.81 -13.27
CA LEU A 245 -8.99 10.87 -12.85
C LEU A 245 -8.04 10.77 -14.06
N GLY A 246 -8.32 9.86 -14.99
CA GLY A 246 -7.54 9.67 -16.21
C GLY A 246 -7.60 10.88 -17.16
N GLU A 247 -8.74 11.54 -17.27
CA GLU A 247 -8.91 12.79 -18.03
C GLU A 247 -8.08 13.93 -17.44
N HIS A 248 -8.16 14.14 -16.13
CA HIS A 248 -7.35 15.13 -15.43
C HIS A 248 -5.84 14.92 -15.64
N MET A 249 -5.38 13.66 -15.64
CA MET A 249 -3.98 13.35 -15.95
C MET A 249 -3.58 13.77 -17.37
N LYS A 250 -4.46 13.55 -18.37
CA LYS A 250 -4.20 13.94 -19.77
C LYS A 250 -4.17 15.44 -19.94
N GLU A 251 -5.09 16.17 -19.32
CA GLU A 251 -5.12 17.63 -19.35
C GLU A 251 -3.83 18.23 -18.79
N ARG A 252 -3.33 17.70 -17.65
CA ARG A 252 -2.05 18.15 -17.08
C ARG A 252 -0.85 17.80 -17.96
N ALA A 253 -0.85 16.65 -18.60
CA ALA A 253 0.23 16.25 -19.50
C ALA A 253 0.27 17.09 -20.78
N LEU A 254 -0.83 17.71 -21.17
CA LEU A 254 -0.91 18.61 -22.33
C LEU A 254 -0.60 20.08 -21.97
N ALA A 255 -0.67 20.43 -20.69
CA ALA A 255 -0.44 21.80 -20.21
C ALA A 255 1.01 22.08 -19.78
N GLY A 256 1.87 21.07 -19.68
CA GLY A 256 3.28 21.15 -19.28
C GLY A 256 4.23 20.64 -20.35
#